data_b5389febc2587a0f5312ad3435ddb84e
#
_entry.id   b5389febc2587a0f5312ad3435ddb84e
#
_cell.length_a   1.000
_cell.length_b   1.000
_cell.length_c   1.000
_cell.angle_alpha   90.00
_cell.angle_beta   90.00
_cell.angle_gamma   90.00
#
_symmetry.space_group_name_H-M   'P 1'
#
loop_
_entity.id
_entity.type
_entity.pdbx_description
1 polymer ?
#
loop_
_entity_poly.entity_id
_entity_poly.type
_entity_poly.pdbx_seq_one_letter_code
_entity_poly.pdbx_strand_id
1 'polypeptide(L)'
;MTRVSGEKLLPGPLDRVWSLLTDAEELAGAMPGAGEVEPAPDGARRYRTRISLAVGPVKDVYDGVLGYEDERPPAACTIVVETRGKAGRMNGRGEMRLEPHEGEQTVVRYEGEFKVSGPVASVGQRMIAGVARKTIEQTLEGLAARLDEAVAPAPPGTPAPAKRTTAFWHPFANMAEVVGNEVVIVRGEGCEVVDRDGRRYLDATAGLWYCNVGYGRDEIAAAVERQLRELPAYSTFGVYANEPATVLAERVAQIAPIEDAKVFLTSGGSDAVDTAAKLARRYWSAVDRPDKRILIGRRFAYHGMHAYGTSLGGIPANVEGLGSIVPDVVHVEANSVEALAAELGRLGPTNVAAFIGEPVVGAGGVIPPPDGYWPAVARLCAEQDVLLIDDEVITGFGRLGRWFGCERFGIDPDLFVFAKGVTSGYLPLGGVVVGKRVQEPFWSGEGLWFRHGYTYSGHAAACAGALANLDILEREELVARVAELEPVFAEKVHSLGDHPLVGEIRAIGLIAAVELEPETLERDPTVIERVVVLVREEQVLTRSLRGCAIQLSPSFTITPEQIDVIVRGVRRALDVAERRWESKQTGTRMPSS
;
A
#
# COMPACT_ATOMS: atom_id res chain seq x y z
N MET A 1 41.66 -18.25 27.08
CA MET A 1 40.24 -17.94 26.83
C MET A 1 39.62 -17.56 28.16
N THR A 2 38.89 -16.49 28.19
CA THR A 2 38.23 -15.99 29.41
C THR A 2 36.74 -16.30 29.29
N ARG A 3 36.14 -16.98 30.27
CA ARG A 3 34.72 -17.32 30.31
C ARG A 3 33.96 -16.33 31.17
N VAL A 4 32.75 -15.96 30.71
CA VAL A 4 31.77 -15.18 31.46
C VAL A 4 30.40 -15.84 31.35
N SER A 5 29.68 -15.87 32.48
CA SER A 5 28.30 -16.37 32.50
C SER A 5 27.51 -15.59 33.55
N GLY A 6 26.21 -15.55 33.36
CA GLY A 6 25.29 -14.90 34.29
C GLY A 6 23.85 -15.08 33.89
N GLU A 7 22.96 -14.51 34.69
CA GLU A 7 21.53 -14.41 34.38
C GLU A 7 21.00 -13.05 34.79
N LYS A 8 19.98 -12.59 34.10
CA LYS A 8 19.28 -11.33 34.39
C LYS A 8 17.80 -11.51 34.13
N LEU A 9 16.98 -11.06 35.04
CA LEU A 9 15.55 -10.94 34.85
C LEU A 9 15.27 -9.61 34.16
N LEU A 10 14.57 -9.67 33.01
CA LEU A 10 14.14 -8.50 32.24
C LEU A 10 12.63 -8.35 32.35
N PRO A 11 12.09 -7.12 32.45
CA PRO A 11 10.67 -6.87 32.39
C PRO A 11 10.18 -7.05 30.95
N GLY A 12 9.07 -7.75 30.78
CA GLY A 12 8.41 -7.96 29.50
C GLY A 12 8.34 -9.43 29.05
N PRO A 13 7.37 -9.74 28.17
CA PRO A 13 7.15 -11.08 27.66
C PRO A 13 8.30 -11.54 26.76
N LEU A 14 8.46 -12.87 26.68
CA LEU A 14 9.55 -13.56 25.99
C LEU A 14 9.80 -13.04 24.56
N ASP A 15 8.73 -12.91 23.76
CA ASP A 15 8.85 -12.47 22.37
C ASP A 15 9.38 -11.04 22.23
N ARG A 16 9.01 -10.16 23.16
CA ARG A 16 9.47 -8.78 23.17
C ARG A 16 10.94 -8.67 23.57
N VAL A 17 11.36 -9.41 24.60
CA VAL A 17 12.77 -9.47 25.02
C VAL A 17 13.62 -10.07 23.90
N TRP A 18 13.12 -11.11 23.23
CA TRP A 18 13.75 -11.71 22.07
C TRP A 18 13.96 -10.68 20.94
N SER A 19 12.91 -9.95 20.58
CA SER A 19 12.97 -8.94 19.51
C SER A 19 14.05 -7.89 19.77
N LEU A 20 14.14 -7.35 21.00
CA LEU A 20 15.15 -6.35 21.37
C LEU A 20 16.58 -6.93 21.41
N LEU A 21 16.76 -8.14 21.89
CA LEU A 21 18.08 -8.80 21.95
C LEU A 21 18.62 -9.19 20.58
N THR A 22 17.74 -9.46 19.61
CA THR A 22 18.12 -9.86 18.24
C THR A 22 18.05 -8.74 17.24
N ASP A 23 17.68 -7.53 17.67
CA ASP A 23 17.80 -6.30 16.89
C ASP A 23 19.19 -5.66 17.15
N ALA A 24 19.97 -5.50 16.08
CA ALA A 24 21.35 -5.03 16.21
C ALA A 24 21.45 -3.56 16.62
N GLU A 25 20.51 -2.72 16.20
CA GLU A 25 20.46 -1.29 16.57
C GLU A 25 20.06 -1.12 18.03
N GLU A 26 19.05 -1.89 18.48
CA GLU A 26 18.59 -1.88 19.87
C GLU A 26 19.66 -2.42 20.82
N LEU A 27 20.31 -3.53 20.47
CA LEU A 27 21.37 -4.13 21.26
C LEU A 27 22.60 -3.21 21.36
N ALA A 28 23.04 -2.63 20.23
CA ALA A 28 24.17 -1.69 20.22
C ALA A 28 23.82 -0.39 20.96
N GLY A 29 22.62 0.13 20.79
CA GLY A 29 22.16 1.32 21.50
C GLY A 29 22.05 1.14 23.03
N ALA A 30 21.89 -0.08 23.52
CA ALA A 30 21.95 -0.44 24.92
C ALA A 30 23.39 -0.71 25.40
N MET A 31 24.33 -0.97 24.49
CA MET A 31 25.72 -1.32 24.82
C MET A 31 26.56 -0.06 25.07
N PRO A 32 27.20 0.08 26.25
CA PRO A 32 28.02 1.23 26.56
C PRO A 32 29.20 1.39 25.59
N GLY A 33 29.28 2.56 24.95
CA GLY A 33 30.36 2.91 24.02
C GLY A 33 30.25 2.34 22.61
N ALA A 34 29.17 1.67 22.28
CA ALA A 34 28.88 1.32 20.90
C ALA A 34 28.34 2.55 20.12
N GLY A 35 28.75 2.64 18.85
CA GLY A 35 28.27 3.65 17.89
C GLY A 35 27.15 3.11 17.01
N GLU A 36 26.86 3.87 15.94
CA GLU A 36 25.89 3.45 14.92
C GLU A 36 26.23 2.09 14.31
N VAL A 37 25.22 1.39 13.84
CA VAL A 37 25.30 0.04 13.31
C VAL A 37 24.97 0.04 11.83
N GLU A 38 25.82 -0.57 11.01
CA GLU A 38 25.60 -0.72 9.58
C GLU A 38 25.63 -2.20 9.15
N PRO A 39 24.75 -2.68 8.28
CA PRO A 39 24.81 -4.05 7.78
C PRO A 39 26.17 -4.37 7.14
N ALA A 40 26.70 -5.57 7.39
CA ALA A 40 27.93 -6.03 6.74
C ALA A 40 27.65 -6.49 5.30
N PRO A 41 28.63 -6.37 4.36
CA PRO A 41 28.42 -6.62 2.94
C PRO A 41 28.17 -8.09 2.54
N ASP A 42 28.32 -9.02 3.47
CA ASP A 42 28.30 -10.47 3.23
C ASP A 42 26.89 -11.10 3.25
N GLY A 43 25.84 -10.28 3.41
CA GLY A 43 24.44 -10.75 3.36
C GLY A 43 24.00 -11.61 4.54
N ALA A 44 24.88 -11.89 5.53
CA ALA A 44 24.54 -12.59 6.75
C ALA A 44 24.00 -11.58 7.80
N ARG A 45 23.35 -12.08 8.87
CA ARG A 45 22.95 -11.22 10.01
C ARG A 45 24.18 -10.76 10.80
N ARG A 46 25.03 -9.96 10.14
CA ARG A 46 26.26 -9.36 10.65
C ARG A 46 26.23 -7.85 10.42
N TYR A 47 26.70 -7.10 11.43
CA TYR A 47 26.59 -5.65 11.49
C TYR A 47 27.92 -5.04 11.91
N ARG A 48 28.34 -3.97 11.24
CA ARG A 48 29.54 -3.21 11.61
C ARG A 48 29.17 -2.13 12.61
N THR A 49 30.01 -1.95 13.62
CA THR A 49 29.88 -0.86 14.58
C THR A 49 31.26 -0.47 15.12
N ARG A 50 31.36 0.70 15.72
CA ARG A 50 32.54 1.14 16.47
C ARG A 50 32.25 1.06 17.94
N ILE A 51 33.15 0.45 18.70
CA ILE A 51 32.97 0.26 20.15
C ILE A 51 34.14 0.95 20.88
N SER A 52 33.86 1.93 21.73
CA SER A 52 34.82 2.57 22.60
C SER A 52 34.91 1.79 23.92
N LEU A 53 36.02 1.10 24.17
CA LEU A 53 36.20 0.30 25.36
C LEU A 53 37.44 0.74 26.13
N ALA A 54 37.34 0.66 27.50
CA ALA A 54 38.45 0.87 28.39
C ALA A 54 38.64 -0.40 29.23
N VAL A 55 39.82 -1.04 29.11
CA VAL A 55 40.20 -2.21 29.89
C VAL A 55 41.38 -1.80 30.77
N GLY A 56 41.10 -1.45 32.04
CA GLY A 56 42.08 -0.86 32.92
C GLY A 56 42.68 0.44 32.38
N PRO A 57 44.01 0.55 32.29
CA PRO A 57 44.65 1.76 31.75
C PRO A 57 44.60 1.86 30.21
N VAL A 58 44.15 0.82 29.50
CA VAL A 58 44.10 0.76 28.05
C VAL A 58 42.73 1.20 27.58
N LYS A 59 42.66 2.38 26.93
CA LYS A 59 41.45 2.89 26.31
C LYS A 59 41.67 2.96 24.80
N ASP A 60 40.77 2.37 24.02
CA ASP A 60 40.83 2.38 22.55
C ASP A 60 39.44 2.35 21.93
N VAL A 61 39.37 2.70 20.63
CA VAL A 61 38.18 2.55 19.79
C VAL A 61 38.43 1.38 18.85
N TYR A 62 37.50 0.44 18.87
CA TYR A 62 37.59 -0.78 18.10
C TYR A 62 36.57 -0.75 16.96
N ASP A 63 36.99 -1.04 15.75
CA ASP A 63 36.07 -1.40 14.67
C ASP A 63 35.59 -2.83 14.95
N GLY A 64 34.27 -3.01 15.06
CA GLY A 64 33.63 -4.25 15.48
C GLY A 64 32.66 -4.79 14.45
N VAL A 65 32.48 -6.10 14.50
CA VAL A 65 31.37 -6.81 13.82
C VAL A 65 30.58 -7.55 14.88
N LEU A 66 29.28 -7.27 14.95
CA LEU A 66 28.28 -7.98 15.72
C LEU A 66 27.56 -8.97 14.79
N GLY A 67 27.40 -10.23 15.18
CA GLY A 67 26.70 -11.23 14.38
C GLY A 67 25.79 -12.11 15.25
N TYR A 68 24.78 -12.69 14.61
CA TYR A 68 23.85 -13.64 15.22
C TYR A 68 23.97 -14.99 14.51
N GLU A 69 24.10 -16.05 15.29
CA GLU A 69 24.24 -17.43 14.82
C GLU A 69 23.32 -18.35 15.65
N ASP A 70 23.02 -19.54 15.12
CA ASP A 70 22.28 -20.62 15.80
C ASP A 70 20.94 -20.15 16.42
N GLU A 71 20.24 -19.25 15.75
CA GLU A 71 18.99 -18.67 16.24
C GLU A 71 17.87 -19.71 16.34
N ARG A 72 17.23 -19.77 17.49
CA ARG A 72 16.05 -20.60 17.80
C ARG A 72 14.99 -19.72 18.45
N PRO A 73 14.29 -18.89 17.66
CA PRO A 73 13.30 -17.96 18.18
C PRO A 73 12.15 -18.65 18.93
N PRO A 74 11.66 -18.08 20.03
CA PRO A 74 12.23 -16.95 20.78
C PRO A 74 13.14 -17.41 21.94
N ALA A 75 13.71 -18.62 21.89
CA ALA A 75 14.32 -19.29 23.05
C ALA A 75 15.83 -19.12 23.17
N ALA A 76 16.59 -19.06 22.08
CA ALA A 76 18.06 -18.98 22.17
C ALA A 76 18.69 -18.43 20.89
N CYS A 77 19.84 -17.75 21.03
CA CYS A 77 20.74 -17.37 19.94
C CYS A 77 22.19 -17.31 20.41
N THR A 78 23.11 -17.35 19.47
CA THR A 78 24.53 -17.09 19.71
C THR A 78 24.89 -15.71 19.18
N ILE A 79 25.42 -14.85 20.04
CA ILE A 79 25.95 -13.54 19.67
C ILE A 79 27.47 -13.67 19.47
N VAL A 80 27.96 -13.20 18.33
CA VAL A 80 29.37 -13.18 17.97
C VAL A 80 29.83 -11.74 17.84
N VAL A 81 30.92 -11.39 18.54
CA VAL A 81 31.53 -10.07 18.47
C VAL A 81 32.98 -10.20 18.07
N GLU A 82 33.36 -9.60 16.97
CA GLU A 82 34.75 -9.52 16.49
C GLU A 82 35.21 -8.07 16.48
N THR A 83 36.27 -7.74 17.17
CA THR A 83 36.75 -6.35 17.22
C THR A 83 38.23 -6.22 16.92
N ARG A 84 38.61 -5.11 16.30
CA ARG A 84 39.99 -4.75 15.96
C ARG A 84 40.25 -3.28 16.24
N GLY A 85 41.28 -3.01 17.05
CA GLY A 85 41.76 -1.68 17.38
C GLY A 85 43.28 -1.60 17.42
N LYS A 86 43.82 -0.44 17.73
CA LYS A 86 45.27 -0.24 17.90
C LYS A 86 45.83 -1.02 19.10
N ALA A 87 45.03 -1.14 20.16
CA ALA A 87 45.40 -1.89 21.37
C ALA A 87 45.23 -3.42 21.23
N GLY A 88 44.78 -3.93 20.08
CA GLY A 88 44.69 -5.38 19.86
C GLY A 88 43.33 -5.81 19.23
N ARG A 89 43.01 -7.10 19.44
CA ARG A 89 41.74 -7.71 18.97
C ARG A 89 41.06 -8.37 20.17
N MET A 90 39.73 -8.28 20.17
CA MET A 90 38.90 -9.00 21.13
C MET A 90 37.76 -9.68 20.36
N ASN A 91 37.69 -10.98 20.43
CA ASN A 91 36.66 -11.78 19.80
C ASN A 91 35.90 -12.53 20.89
N GLY A 92 34.57 -12.41 20.85
CA GLY A 92 33.67 -13.05 21.81
C GLY A 92 32.62 -13.87 21.07
N ARG A 93 32.23 -14.99 21.67
CA ARG A 93 31.11 -15.81 21.27
C ARG A 93 30.32 -16.18 22.51
N GLY A 94 29.03 -15.89 22.56
CA GLY A 94 28.20 -16.19 23.72
C GLY A 94 26.81 -16.67 23.31
N GLU A 95 26.38 -17.79 23.91
CA GLU A 95 25.00 -18.27 23.79
C GLU A 95 24.14 -17.51 24.80
N MET A 96 22.97 -17.04 24.32
CA MET A 96 21.91 -16.49 25.12
C MET A 96 20.70 -17.40 25.09
N ARG A 97 20.11 -17.67 26.24
CA ARG A 97 18.88 -18.45 26.40
C ARG A 97 17.87 -17.63 27.17
N LEU A 98 16.64 -17.62 26.65
CA LEU A 98 15.52 -16.89 27.20
C LEU A 98 14.47 -17.88 27.70
N GLU A 99 13.99 -17.66 28.90
CA GLU A 99 12.95 -18.49 29.53
C GLU A 99 11.87 -17.56 30.11
N PRO A 100 10.58 -17.86 29.92
CA PRO A 100 9.52 -17.08 30.52
C PRO A 100 9.55 -17.21 32.04
N HIS A 101 9.21 -16.13 32.74
CA HIS A 101 9.12 -16.06 34.18
C HIS A 101 7.76 -15.47 34.60
N GLU A 102 7.38 -15.63 35.88
CA GLU A 102 6.10 -15.14 36.41
C GLU A 102 5.94 -13.63 36.20
N GLY A 103 4.71 -13.16 35.97
CA GLY A 103 4.39 -11.73 35.87
C GLY A 103 4.83 -11.05 34.58
N GLU A 104 4.77 -11.74 33.43
CA GLU A 104 5.22 -11.23 32.12
C GLU A 104 6.68 -10.78 32.11
N GLN A 105 7.55 -11.52 32.76
CA GLN A 105 8.99 -11.29 32.80
C GLN A 105 9.74 -12.41 32.06
N THR A 106 10.98 -12.12 31.66
CA THR A 106 11.85 -13.08 30.96
C THR A 106 13.21 -13.18 31.63
N VAL A 107 13.66 -14.39 31.95
CA VAL A 107 15.02 -14.67 32.40
C VAL A 107 15.92 -14.82 31.18
N VAL A 108 16.94 -13.99 31.07
CA VAL A 108 18.01 -14.10 30.07
C VAL A 108 19.24 -14.71 30.74
N ARG A 109 19.64 -15.93 30.34
CA ARG A 109 20.87 -16.57 30.72
C ARG A 109 21.90 -16.47 29.63
N TYR A 110 23.14 -16.13 29.97
CA TYR A 110 24.21 -16.03 29.00
C TYR A 110 25.46 -16.80 29.49
N GLU A 111 26.10 -17.44 28.51
CA GLU A 111 27.42 -18.08 28.71
C GLU A 111 28.28 -17.79 27.47
N GLY A 112 29.46 -17.22 27.67
CA GLY A 112 30.32 -16.83 26.55
C GLY A 112 31.81 -16.96 26.86
N GLU A 113 32.60 -17.02 25.78
CA GLU A 113 34.04 -17.06 25.80
C GLU A 113 34.63 -15.88 25.01
N PHE A 114 35.70 -15.27 25.59
CA PHE A 114 36.42 -14.17 24.96
C PHE A 114 37.88 -14.53 24.70
N LYS A 115 38.35 -14.19 23.50
CA LYS A 115 39.75 -14.34 23.09
C LYS A 115 40.34 -12.95 22.82
N VAL A 116 41.37 -12.59 23.58
CA VAL A 116 41.99 -11.28 23.50
C VAL A 116 43.44 -11.43 23.09
N SER A 117 43.92 -10.55 22.18
CA SER A 117 45.30 -10.55 21.68
C SER A 117 45.82 -9.12 21.51
N GLY A 118 47.14 -8.95 21.52
CA GLY A 118 47.79 -7.64 21.42
C GLY A 118 48.03 -6.98 22.80
N PRO A 119 48.41 -5.70 22.87
CA PRO A 119 48.71 -4.97 24.12
C PRO A 119 47.62 -5.07 25.17
N VAL A 120 46.33 -5.10 24.77
CA VAL A 120 45.20 -5.25 25.72
C VAL A 120 45.22 -6.58 26.46
N ALA A 121 45.85 -7.62 25.93
CA ALA A 121 45.97 -8.91 26.63
C ALA A 121 46.90 -8.85 27.86
N SER A 122 47.81 -7.88 27.94
CA SER A 122 48.74 -7.70 29.07
C SER A 122 48.07 -7.24 30.35
N VAL A 123 46.85 -6.75 30.30
CA VAL A 123 46.07 -6.23 31.43
C VAL A 123 45.63 -7.36 32.40
N GLY A 124 45.66 -8.61 31.96
CA GLY A 124 45.35 -9.80 32.77
C GLY A 124 43.90 -10.29 32.62
N GLN A 125 43.74 -11.62 32.62
CA GLN A 125 42.46 -12.29 32.34
C GLN A 125 41.33 -11.91 33.31
N ARG A 126 41.64 -11.68 34.62
CA ARG A 126 40.62 -11.28 35.61
C ARG A 126 40.00 -9.92 35.31
N MET A 127 40.82 -8.96 34.86
CA MET A 127 40.34 -7.62 34.54
C MET A 127 39.52 -7.64 33.25
N ILE A 128 39.92 -8.40 32.22
CA ILE A 128 39.19 -8.61 30.98
C ILE A 128 37.82 -9.24 31.27
N ALA A 129 37.76 -10.29 32.10
CA ALA A 129 36.50 -10.92 32.53
C ALA A 129 35.59 -9.95 33.28
N GLY A 130 36.14 -9.10 34.14
CA GLY A 130 35.38 -8.08 34.86
C GLY A 130 34.75 -7.03 33.95
N VAL A 131 35.52 -6.52 32.96
CA VAL A 131 35.01 -5.56 31.99
C VAL A 131 33.95 -6.20 31.12
N ALA A 132 34.18 -7.41 30.60
CA ALA A 132 33.21 -8.11 29.76
C ALA A 132 31.89 -8.35 30.50
N ARG A 133 31.94 -8.83 31.73
CA ARG A 133 30.75 -9.03 32.59
C ARG A 133 29.99 -7.71 32.78
N LYS A 134 30.71 -6.66 33.18
CA LYS A 134 30.12 -5.34 33.41
C LYS A 134 29.45 -4.78 32.15
N THR A 135 30.08 -4.95 30.99
CA THR A 135 29.49 -4.50 29.70
C THR A 135 28.22 -5.26 29.38
N ILE A 136 28.20 -6.59 29.57
CA ILE A 136 26.97 -7.40 29.36
C ILE A 136 25.87 -6.97 30.33
N GLU A 137 26.20 -6.83 31.64
CA GLU A 137 25.22 -6.39 32.64
C GLU A 137 24.65 -5.01 32.33
N GLN A 138 25.48 -4.05 31.95
CA GLN A 138 25.04 -2.72 31.56
C GLN A 138 24.18 -2.73 30.25
N THR A 139 24.53 -3.61 29.31
CA THR A 139 23.70 -3.79 28.08
C THR A 139 22.33 -4.34 28.45
N LEU A 140 22.25 -5.36 29.27
CA LEU A 140 20.99 -5.93 29.75
C LEU A 140 20.19 -4.93 30.60
N GLU A 141 20.85 -4.07 31.39
CA GLU A 141 20.21 -2.97 32.13
C GLU A 141 19.65 -1.90 31.18
N GLY A 142 20.40 -1.55 30.12
CA GLY A 142 19.92 -0.64 29.08
C GLY A 142 18.70 -1.19 28.35
N LEU A 143 18.66 -2.50 28.08
CA LEU A 143 17.49 -3.15 27.49
C LEU A 143 16.31 -3.22 28.48
N ALA A 144 16.56 -3.48 29.77
CA ALA A 144 15.54 -3.46 30.82
C ALA A 144 14.86 -2.07 30.90
N ALA A 145 15.65 -1.00 30.91
CA ALA A 145 15.13 0.36 30.95
C ALA A 145 14.21 0.67 29.75
N ARG A 146 14.56 0.18 28.55
CA ARG A 146 13.74 0.33 27.36
C ARG A 146 12.45 -0.51 27.40
N LEU A 147 12.48 -1.65 28.07
CA LEU A 147 11.30 -2.47 28.33
C LEU A 147 10.38 -1.81 29.36
N ASP A 148 10.93 -1.21 30.42
CA ASP A 148 10.20 -0.51 31.48
C ASP A 148 9.57 0.81 30.99
N GLU A 149 10.27 1.58 30.13
CA GLU A 149 9.72 2.81 29.53
C GLU A 149 8.44 2.55 28.73
N ALA A 150 8.22 1.34 28.27
CA ALA A 150 7.06 0.95 27.50
C ALA A 150 5.91 0.35 28.34
N VAL A 151 6.12 0.07 29.64
CA VAL A 151 5.13 -0.60 30.54
C VAL A 151 4.64 0.32 31.66
N ALA A 152 5.33 1.42 31.99
CA ALA A 152 4.92 2.29 33.07
C ALA A 152 3.62 3.05 32.71
N PRO A 153 2.50 2.91 33.49
CA PRO A 153 1.44 3.90 33.45
C PRO A 153 2.01 5.23 33.90
N ALA A 154 1.83 6.27 33.08
CA ALA A 154 2.29 7.62 33.41
C ALA A 154 1.77 8.02 34.80
N PRO A 155 2.61 8.58 35.70
CA PRO A 155 2.16 9.06 37.00
C PRO A 155 1.09 10.13 36.82
N PRO A 156 0.05 10.19 37.68
CA PRO A 156 -1.02 11.16 37.56
C PRO A 156 -0.44 12.58 37.66
N GLY A 157 -0.60 13.36 36.59
CA GLY A 157 -0.08 14.72 36.49
C GLY A 157 1.11 14.90 35.54
N THR A 158 1.67 13.86 34.96
CA THR A 158 2.63 13.98 33.86
C THR A 158 1.85 14.41 32.60
N PRO A 159 2.21 15.51 31.91
CA PRO A 159 1.60 15.81 30.62
C PRO A 159 1.82 14.61 29.72
N ALA A 160 0.76 14.17 29.04
CA ALA A 160 0.85 13.11 28.03
C ALA A 160 2.09 13.37 27.17
N PRO A 161 2.90 12.33 26.81
CA PRO A 161 4.05 12.52 25.97
C PRO A 161 3.62 13.35 24.77
N ALA A 162 4.37 14.43 24.50
CA ALA A 162 4.04 15.36 23.43
C ALA A 162 3.72 14.53 22.21
N LYS A 163 2.48 14.62 21.68
CA LYS A 163 2.06 13.85 20.51
C LYS A 163 3.18 13.97 19.49
N ARG A 164 3.72 12.83 19.02
CA ARG A 164 4.73 12.84 17.97
C ARG A 164 4.19 13.71 16.84
N THR A 165 4.82 14.84 16.60
CA THR A 165 4.44 15.71 15.49
C THR A 165 4.97 15.08 14.22
N THR A 166 4.08 14.76 13.27
CA THR A 166 4.49 14.40 11.91
C THR A 166 4.39 15.62 11.01
N ALA A 167 5.39 15.82 10.15
CA ALA A 167 5.33 16.80 9.06
C ALA A 167 4.61 16.23 7.82
N PHE A 168 4.32 14.92 7.81
CA PHE A 168 3.65 14.25 6.71
C PHE A 168 2.14 14.41 6.84
N TRP A 169 1.54 15.11 5.88
CA TRP A 169 0.08 15.25 5.78
C TRP A 169 -0.47 14.04 5.02
N HIS A 170 -1.21 13.19 5.70
CA HIS A 170 -1.81 12.00 5.09
C HIS A 170 -2.97 12.36 4.16
N PRO A 171 -3.01 11.83 2.92
CA PRO A 171 -4.14 12.01 2.02
C PRO A 171 -5.44 11.41 2.60
N PHE A 172 -6.58 12.06 2.37
CA PHE A 172 -7.89 11.59 2.82
C PHE A 172 -7.96 11.26 4.32
N ALA A 173 -7.32 12.05 5.16
CA ALA A 173 -7.21 11.77 6.58
C ALA A 173 -7.56 12.97 7.45
N ASN A 174 -8.21 12.70 8.58
CA ASN A 174 -8.30 13.64 9.69
C ASN A 174 -6.99 13.58 10.48
N MET A 175 -6.11 14.55 10.29
CA MET A 175 -4.78 14.54 10.92
C MET A 175 -4.82 14.57 12.44
N ALA A 176 -5.89 15.08 13.06
CA ALA A 176 -6.05 15.05 14.51
C ALA A 176 -6.21 13.62 15.07
N GLU A 177 -6.72 12.72 14.25
CA GLU A 177 -6.88 11.29 14.58
C GLU A 177 -5.66 10.46 14.18
N VAL A 178 -4.93 10.89 13.14
CA VAL A 178 -3.77 10.18 12.60
C VAL A 178 -2.53 10.36 13.47
N VAL A 179 -2.25 11.59 13.90
CA VAL A 179 -1.01 11.89 14.63
C VAL A 179 -0.89 11.05 15.90
N GLY A 180 0.14 10.20 15.95
CA GLY A 180 0.43 9.27 17.04
C GLY A 180 -0.32 7.93 16.96
N ASN A 181 -1.08 7.70 15.86
CA ASN A 181 -1.79 6.44 15.59
C ASN A 181 -1.40 5.84 14.24
N GLU A 182 -0.31 6.33 13.62
CA GLU A 182 0.14 5.87 12.31
C GLU A 182 0.55 4.39 12.35
N VAL A 183 0.08 3.61 11.39
CA VAL A 183 0.61 2.28 11.09
C VAL A 183 1.64 2.44 9.99
N VAL A 184 2.91 2.33 10.34
CA VAL A 184 4.02 2.57 9.42
C VAL A 184 4.45 1.25 8.79
N ILE A 185 4.05 1.03 7.54
CA ILE A 185 4.44 -0.16 6.76
C ILE A 185 5.89 0.02 6.29
N VAL A 186 6.72 -0.99 6.52
CA VAL A 186 8.16 -0.96 6.22
C VAL A 186 8.61 -2.03 5.22
N ARG A 187 7.80 -3.10 5.02
CA ARG A 187 8.10 -4.18 4.08
C ARG A 187 6.83 -4.78 3.53
N GLY A 188 6.90 -5.33 2.31
CA GLY A 188 5.83 -6.12 1.70
C GLY A 188 6.40 -7.30 0.94
N GLU A 189 5.68 -8.45 0.95
CA GLU A 189 6.03 -9.66 0.23
C GLU A 189 4.75 -10.41 -0.16
N GLY A 190 4.59 -10.74 -1.44
CA GLY A 190 3.36 -11.38 -1.92
C GLY A 190 2.11 -10.57 -1.59
N CYS A 191 1.19 -11.12 -0.82
CA CYS A 191 -0.03 -10.44 -0.36
C CYS A 191 0.09 -9.85 1.05
N GLU A 192 1.27 -9.89 1.67
CA GLU A 192 1.48 -9.46 3.05
C GLU A 192 2.32 -8.20 3.15
N VAL A 193 2.06 -7.41 4.19
CA VAL A 193 2.88 -6.27 4.57
C VAL A 193 3.24 -6.36 6.05
N VAL A 194 4.35 -5.71 6.42
CA VAL A 194 4.87 -5.69 7.79
C VAL A 194 5.01 -4.24 8.23
N ASP A 195 4.51 -3.92 9.42
CA ASP A 195 4.68 -2.61 10.01
C ASP A 195 6.03 -2.47 10.75
N ARG A 196 6.31 -1.26 11.22
CA ARG A 196 7.52 -0.93 11.98
C ARG A 196 7.67 -1.74 13.27
N ASP A 197 6.56 -2.18 13.86
CA ASP A 197 6.54 -2.95 15.10
C ASP A 197 6.69 -4.47 14.83
N GLY A 198 6.90 -4.85 13.56
CA GLY A 198 7.09 -6.23 13.12
C GLY A 198 5.79 -7.02 12.95
N ARG A 199 4.62 -6.40 13.10
CA ARG A 199 3.34 -7.08 12.89
C ARG A 199 3.11 -7.32 11.41
N ARG A 200 2.72 -8.55 11.08
CA ARG A 200 2.36 -8.95 9.72
C ARG A 200 0.87 -8.76 9.50
N TYR A 201 0.52 -8.29 8.32
CA TYR A 201 -0.86 -8.11 7.89
C TYR A 201 -1.06 -8.70 6.51
N LEU A 202 -2.15 -9.42 6.32
CA LEU A 202 -2.63 -9.77 4.99
C LEU A 202 -3.34 -8.54 4.39
N ASP A 203 -2.84 -8.06 3.26
CA ASP A 203 -3.37 -6.85 2.61
C ASP A 203 -4.57 -7.20 1.73
N ALA A 204 -5.77 -7.00 2.27
CA ALA A 204 -7.01 -7.20 1.54
C ALA A 204 -7.39 -6.01 0.62
N THR A 205 -6.49 -5.03 0.43
CA THR A 205 -6.74 -3.86 -0.42
C THR A 205 -5.78 -3.73 -1.60
N ALA A 206 -4.78 -4.62 -1.71
CA ALA A 206 -3.68 -4.50 -2.66
C ALA A 206 -3.08 -3.08 -2.66
N GLY A 207 -2.70 -2.60 -1.47
CA GLY A 207 -2.32 -1.21 -1.21
C GLY A 207 -3.50 -0.27 -1.37
N LEU A 208 -3.75 0.20 -2.56
CA LEU A 208 -4.93 1.00 -2.93
C LEU A 208 -5.43 0.57 -4.31
N TRP A 209 -5.87 -0.69 -4.46
CA TRP A 209 -6.33 -1.32 -5.71
C TRP A 209 -5.22 -1.50 -6.76
N TYR A 210 -3.93 -1.39 -6.41
CA TYR A 210 -2.86 -1.36 -7.40
C TYR A 210 -1.93 -2.57 -7.39
N CYS A 211 -1.66 -3.20 -6.25
CA CYS A 211 -0.64 -4.25 -6.11
C CYS A 211 -1.11 -5.59 -6.70
N ASN A 212 -1.27 -5.64 -8.04
CA ASN A 212 -1.83 -6.79 -8.74
C ASN A 212 -0.92 -8.01 -8.67
N VAL A 213 0.39 -7.84 -8.91
CA VAL A 213 1.38 -8.93 -8.93
C VAL A 213 1.96 -9.28 -7.56
N GLY A 214 1.53 -8.60 -6.50
CA GLY A 214 2.08 -8.74 -5.15
C GLY A 214 3.29 -7.86 -4.90
N TYR A 215 3.67 -7.77 -3.62
CA TYR A 215 4.85 -7.04 -3.15
C TYR A 215 6.13 -7.87 -3.34
N GLY A 216 7.30 -7.20 -3.34
CA GLY A 216 8.61 -7.87 -3.28
C GLY A 216 9.06 -8.50 -4.61
N ARG A 217 8.61 -7.98 -5.78
CA ARG A 217 9.03 -8.48 -7.08
C ARG A 217 10.40 -7.95 -7.48
N ASP A 218 11.43 -8.75 -7.30
CA ASP A 218 12.81 -8.42 -7.65
C ASP A 218 12.99 -8.08 -9.14
N GLU A 219 12.21 -8.70 -10.02
CA GLU A 219 12.25 -8.46 -11.46
C GLU A 219 11.91 -7.01 -11.81
N ILE A 220 10.86 -6.44 -11.17
CA ILE A 220 10.49 -5.04 -11.35
C ILE A 220 11.58 -4.14 -10.76
N ALA A 221 12.06 -4.44 -9.55
CA ALA A 221 13.12 -3.67 -8.90
C ALA A 221 14.39 -3.64 -9.76
N ALA A 222 14.81 -4.79 -10.31
CA ALA A 222 15.98 -4.89 -11.17
C ALA A 222 15.80 -4.15 -12.50
N ALA A 223 14.61 -4.18 -13.12
CA ALA A 223 14.32 -3.42 -14.33
C ALA A 223 14.42 -1.91 -14.09
N VAL A 224 13.85 -1.44 -12.98
CA VAL A 224 13.90 -0.04 -12.56
C VAL A 224 15.35 0.38 -12.26
N GLU A 225 16.11 -0.42 -11.52
CA GLU A 225 17.52 -0.14 -11.20
C GLU A 225 18.36 0.01 -12.48
N ARG A 226 18.25 -0.93 -13.42
CA ARG A 226 18.95 -0.83 -14.71
C ARG A 226 18.62 0.46 -15.43
N GLN A 227 17.33 0.79 -15.55
CA GLN A 227 16.89 1.99 -16.24
C GLN A 227 17.33 3.28 -15.55
N LEU A 228 17.34 3.32 -14.21
CA LEU A 228 17.86 4.47 -13.46
C LEU A 228 19.35 4.70 -13.69
N ARG A 229 20.14 3.64 -13.88
CA ARG A 229 21.58 3.73 -14.19
C ARG A 229 21.84 4.18 -15.62
N GLU A 230 21.00 3.81 -16.56
CA GLU A 230 21.13 4.16 -17.98
C GLU A 230 20.57 5.54 -18.29
N LEU A 231 19.29 5.74 -18.01
CA LEU A 231 18.58 7.02 -18.20
C LEU A 231 17.39 7.07 -17.24
N PRO A 232 17.48 7.82 -16.12
CA PRO A 232 16.38 7.86 -15.14
C PRO A 232 15.12 8.48 -15.74
N ALA A 233 15.25 9.59 -16.45
CA ALA A 233 14.15 10.29 -17.14
C ALA A 233 14.69 11.21 -18.21
N TYR A 234 13.87 11.46 -19.23
CA TYR A 234 14.08 12.53 -20.19
C TYR A 234 12.73 13.06 -20.67
N SER A 235 12.70 14.33 -21.06
CA SER A 235 11.48 14.96 -21.58
C SER A 235 10.95 14.24 -22.82
N THR A 236 9.64 14.02 -22.87
CA THR A 236 8.95 13.48 -24.04
C THR A 236 8.19 14.57 -24.82
N PHE A 237 8.56 15.84 -24.64
CA PHE A 237 7.92 16.96 -25.31
C PHE A 237 8.49 17.16 -26.71
N GLY A 238 7.62 17.49 -27.65
CA GLY A 238 7.96 17.75 -29.04
C GLY A 238 8.45 16.49 -29.76
N VAL A 239 9.69 16.50 -30.22
CA VAL A 239 10.29 15.38 -30.98
C VAL A 239 11.06 14.37 -30.10
N TYR A 240 11.16 14.64 -28.83
CA TYR A 240 11.91 13.78 -27.92
C TYR A 240 11.06 12.62 -27.41
N ALA A 241 11.68 11.46 -27.27
CA ALA A 241 11.14 10.27 -26.66
C ALA A 241 12.22 9.52 -25.89
N ASN A 242 11.85 8.50 -25.15
CA ASN A 242 12.77 7.50 -24.62
C ASN A 242 12.23 6.10 -24.96
N GLU A 243 13.12 5.14 -25.11
CA GLU A 243 12.77 3.80 -25.58
C GLU A 243 11.74 3.10 -24.67
N PRO A 244 11.89 3.06 -23.31
CA PRO A 244 10.87 2.45 -22.45
C PRO A 244 9.47 3.03 -22.61
N ALA A 245 9.34 4.35 -22.80
CA ALA A 245 8.04 4.98 -23.01
C ALA A 245 7.41 4.59 -24.36
N THR A 246 8.23 4.52 -25.40
CA THR A 246 7.77 4.10 -26.74
C THR A 246 7.29 2.65 -26.72
N VAL A 247 8.12 1.74 -26.19
CA VAL A 247 7.80 0.31 -26.10
C VAL A 247 6.59 0.05 -25.21
N LEU A 248 6.45 0.77 -24.08
CA LEU A 248 5.29 0.65 -23.23
C LEU A 248 4.00 1.12 -23.93
N ALA A 249 4.06 2.25 -24.65
CA ALA A 249 2.92 2.76 -25.38
C ALA A 249 2.45 1.76 -26.45
N GLU A 250 3.39 1.16 -27.19
CA GLU A 250 3.11 0.10 -28.17
C GLU A 250 2.50 -1.15 -27.49
N ARG A 251 3.07 -1.58 -26.36
CA ARG A 251 2.56 -2.74 -25.63
C ARG A 251 1.15 -2.55 -25.09
N VAL A 252 0.88 -1.37 -24.49
CA VAL A 252 -0.46 -1.03 -24.01
C VAL A 252 -1.45 -0.94 -25.17
N ALA A 253 -1.06 -0.32 -26.30
CA ALA A 253 -1.90 -0.25 -27.49
C ALA A 253 -2.23 -1.65 -28.07
N GLN A 254 -1.29 -2.61 -28.00
CA GLN A 254 -1.49 -3.98 -28.49
C GLN A 254 -2.49 -4.78 -27.62
N ILE A 255 -2.48 -4.60 -26.30
CA ILE A 255 -3.41 -5.30 -25.39
C ILE A 255 -4.75 -4.57 -25.24
N ALA A 256 -4.83 -3.29 -25.64
CA ALA A 256 -6.05 -2.52 -25.57
C ALA A 256 -7.08 -3.02 -26.60
N PRO A 257 -8.36 -3.20 -26.25
CA PRO A 257 -9.40 -3.64 -27.17
C PRO A 257 -9.92 -2.48 -28.02
N ILE A 258 -9.05 -1.59 -28.46
CA ILE A 258 -9.35 -0.43 -29.33
C ILE A 258 -8.46 -0.54 -30.56
N GLU A 259 -9.08 -0.57 -31.75
CA GLU A 259 -8.35 -0.64 -33.01
C GLU A 259 -7.52 0.64 -33.24
N ASP A 260 -6.26 0.45 -33.69
CA ASP A 260 -5.36 1.55 -34.07
C ASP A 260 -5.08 2.54 -32.90
N ALA A 261 -5.12 2.05 -31.68
CA ALA A 261 -4.98 2.86 -30.45
C ALA A 261 -3.67 3.64 -30.39
N LYS A 262 -3.72 4.84 -29.84
CA LYS A 262 -2.55 5.63 -29.42
C LYS A 262 -2.56 5.81 -27.90
N VAL A 263 -1.40 5.93 -27.30
CA VAL A 263 -1.27 6.02 -25.84
C VAL A 263 -0.60 7.32 -25.44
N PHE A 264 -1.30 8.09 -24.59
CA PHE A 264 -0.75 9.29 -23.95
C PHE A 264 -0.36 8.92 -22.51
N LEU A 265 0.92 8.90 -22.18
CA LEU A 265 1.42 8.54 -20.85
C LEU A 265 1.36 9.72 -19.88
N THR A 266 0.98 9.44 -18.63
CA THR A 266 0.86 10.39 -17.52
C THR A 266 1.53 9.85 -16.27
N SER A 267 1.48 10.57 -15.14
CA SER A 267 2.08 10.13 -13.88
C SER A 267 1.09 9.40 -12.95
N GLY A 268 -0.18 9.30 -13.33
CA GLY A 268 -1.20 8.62 -12.52
C GLY A 268 -2.62 8.81 -13.04
N GLY A 269 -3.60 8.23 -12.33
CA GLY A 269 -5.01 8.23 -12.75
C GLY A 269 -5.65 9.63 -12.79
N SER A 270 -5.33 10.51 -11.84
CA SER A 270 -5.85 11.88 -11.83
C SER A 270 -5.38 12.67 -13.05
N ASP A 271 -4.09 12.52 -13.41
CA ASP A 271 -3.53 13.10 -14.63
C ASP A 271 -4.23 12.54 -15.88
N ALA A 272 -4.46 11.22 -15.91
CA ALA A 272 -5.08 10.55 -17.05
C ALA A 272 -6.52 11.03 -17.29
N VAL A 273 -7.32 11.15 -16.22
CA VAL A 273 -8.70 11.68 -16.32
C VAL A 273 -8.71 13.14 -16.79
N ASP A 274 -7.87 14.00 -16.22
CA ASP A 274 -7.75 15.40 -16.65
C ASP A 274 -7.31 15.50 -18.12
N THR A 275 -6.41 14.61 -18.56
CA THR A 275 -5.98 14.51 -19.96
C THR A 275 -7.13 14.10 -20.87
N ALA A 276 -7.86 13.04 -20.53
CA ALA A 276 -9.00 12.56 -21.32
C ALA A 276 -10.10 13.60 -21.45
N ALA A 277 -10.46 14.27 -20.34
CA ALA A 277 -11.46 15.34 -20.32
C ALA A 277 -11.08 16.54 -21.21
N LYS A 278 -9.79 16.97 -21.13
CA LYS A 278 -9.26 18.06 -21.98
C LYS A 278 -9.18 17.62 -23.44
N LEU A 279 -8.78 16.38 -23.71
CA LEU A 279 -8.67 15.84 -25.06
C LEU A 279 -10.04 15.73 -25.71
N ALA A 280 -11.07 15.29 -24.98
CA ALA A 280 -12.45 15.25 -25.48
C ALA A 280 -12.96 16.64 -25.92
N ARG A 281 -12.76 17.67 -25.09
CA ARG A 281 -13.10 19.04 -25.44
C ARG A 281 -12.28 19.55 -26.63
N ARG A 282 -10.97 19.26 -26.65
CA ARG A 282 -10.08 19.68 -27.74
C ARG A 282 -10.41 18.99 -29.07
N TYR A 283 -10.80 17.71 -29.00
CA TYR A 283 -11.29 16.98 -30.17
C TYR A 283 -12.49 17.70 -30.82
N TRP A 284 -13.52 18.03 -30.04
CA TRP A 284 -14.68 18.72 -30.56
C TRP A 284 -14.36 20.09 -31.16
N SER A 285 -13.46 20.83 -30.54
CA SER A 285 -12.93 22.07 -31.12
C SER A 285 -12.16 21.83 -32.44
N ALA A 286 -11.44 20.71 -32.54
CA ALA A 286 -10.66 20.35 -33.71
C ALA A 286 -11.54 19.98 -34.93
N VAL A 287 -12.75 19.50 -34.69
CA VAL A 287 -13.74 19.15 -35.72
C VAL A 287 -14.86 20.22 -35.87
N ASP A 288 -14.52 21.47 -35.55
CA ASP A 288 -15.38 22.66 -35.68
C ASP A 288 -16.72 22.60 -34.91
N ARG A 289 -16.68 21.93 -33.73
CA ARG A 289 -17.85 21.82 -32.82
C ARG A 289 -17.48 22.29 -31.39
N PRO A 290 -17.02 23.54 -31.19
CA PRO A 290 -16.47 24.03 -29.91
C PRO A 290 -17.53 24.16 -28.80
N ASP A 291 -18.81 24.12 -29.10
CA ASP A 291 -19.91 24.18 -28.14
C ASP A 291 -20.08 22.87 -27.38
N LYS A 292 -19.57 21.73 -27.89
CA LYS A 292 -19.58 20.44 -27.20
C LYS A 292 -18.50 20.44 -26.12
N ARG A 293 -18.86 20.86 -24.89
CA ARG A 293 -17.91 21.02 -23.80
C ARG A 293 -18.40 20.47 -22.46
N ILE A 294 -19.72 20.17 -22.32
CA ILE A 294 -20.25 19.58 -21.08
C ILE A 294 -19.77 18.15 -20.96
N LEU A 295 -19.33 17.81 -19.76
CA LEU A 295 -18.93 16.46 -19.40
C LEU A 295 -19.94 15.89 -18.41
N ILE A 296 -20.32 14.63 -18.59
CA ILE A 296 -21.28 13.94 -17.75
C ILE A 296 -20.52 12.85 -16.97
N GLY A 297 -20.57 12.90 -15.63
CA GLY A 297 -20.12 11.84 -14.73
C GLY A 297 -21.30 11.11 -14.08
N ARG A 298 -21.01 10.15 -13.22
CA ARG A 298 -22.03 9.38 -12.49
C ARG A 298 -22.01 9.69 -11.00
N ARG A 299 -23.13 9.58 -10.31
CA ARG A 299 -23.17 9.56 -8.84
C ARG A 299 -22.34 8.40 -8.33
N PHE A 300 -21.70 8.60 -7.19
CA PHE A 300 -20.77 7.67 -6.53
C PHE A 300 -19.47 7.39 -7.28
N ALA A 301 -19.27 7.90 -8.49
CA ALA A 301 -18.03 7.73 -9.24
C ALA A 301 -16.84 8.42 -8.54
N TYR A 302 -15.64 7.87 -8.79
CA TYR A 302 -14.38 8.48 -8.36
C TYR A 302 -13.40 8.53 -9.54
N HIS A 303 -12.98 9.72 -9.93
CA HIS A 303 -12.14 9.95 -11.10
C HIS A 303 -10.82 10.68 -10.76
N GLY A 304 -10.31 10.52 -9.52
CA GLY A 304 -9.13 11.23 -9.04
C GLY A 304 -9.44 12.61 -8.48
N MET A 305 -8.39 13.35 -8.09
CA MET A 305 -8.51 14.60 -7.32
C MET A 305 -7.93 15.82 -8.04
N HIS A 306 -7.61 15.74 -9.34
CA HIS A 306 -7.36 16.92 -10.15
C HIS A 306 -8.68 17.63 -10.49
N ALA A 307 -8.61 18.81 -11.09
CA ALA A 307 -9.78 19.66 -11.26
C ALA A 307 -10.96 18.97 -11.98
N TYR A 308 -10.68 18.28 -13.11
CA TYR A 308 -11.73 17.53 -13.81
C TYR A 308 -12.14 16.29 -13.03
N GLY A 309 -11.18 15.53 -12.50
CA GLY A 309 -11.48 14.33 -11.73
C GLY A 309 -12.34 14.61 -10.51
N THR A 310 -12.04 15.67 -9.76
CA THR A 310 -12.85 16.11 -8.60
C THR A 310 -14.25 16.55 -9.04
N SER A 311 -14.35 17.29 -10.16
CA SER A 311 -15.65 17.78 -10.66
C SER A 311 -16.51 16.66 -11.23
N LEU A 312 -15.92 15.64 -11.87
CA LEU A 312 -16.61 14.48 -12.45
C LEU A 312 -16.96 13.42 -11.40
N GLY A 313 -16.23 13.42 -10.27
CA GLY A 313 -16.50 12.51 -9.16
C GLY A 313 -17.86 12.80 -8.51
N GLY A 314 -18.61 11.73 -8.24
CA GLY A 314 -19.97 11.80 -7.70
C GLY A 314 -20.08 11.52 -6.20
N ILE A 315 -18.97 11.53 -5.44
CA ILE A 315 -18.94 11.35 -3.98
C ILE A 315 -18.96 12.74 -3.32
N PRO A 316 -20.07 13.14 -2.67
CA PRO A 316 -20.24 14.52 -2.17
C PRO A 316 -19.14 15.00 -1.22
N ALA A 317 -18.66 14.13 -0.33
CA ALA A 317 -17.60 14.44 0.63
C ALA A 317 -16.28 14.88 -0.04
N ASN A 318 -16.00 14.46 -1.27
CA ASN A 318 -14.76 14.80 -1.98
C ASN A 318 -14.75 16.22 -2.54
N VAL A 319 -15.90 16.88 -2.62
CA VAL A 319 -16.06 18.25 -3.13
C VAL A 319 -16.47 19.24 -2.05
N GLU A 320 -16.70 18.76 -0.82
CA GLU A 320 -17.12 19.60 0.30
C GLU A 320 -16.11 20.72 0.56
N GLY A 321 -16.61 21.96 0.65
CA GLY A 321 -15.78 23.13 0.91
C GLY A 321 -14.94 23.64 -0.27
N LEU A 322 -14.93 22.95 -1.43
CA LEU A 322 -14.12 23.35 -2.59
C LEU A 322 -14.85 24.29 -3.55
N GLY A 323 -16.19 24.36 -3.48
CA GLY A 323 -17.00 25.12 -4.43
C GLY A 323 -17.00 24.53 -5.84
N SER A 324 -17.37 25.33 -6.85
CA SER A 324 -17.34 24.89 -8.26
C SER A 324 -15.90 24.97 -8.79
N ILE A 325 -15.34 23.82 -9.17
CA ILE A 325 -13.95 23.71 -9.66
C ILE A 325 -13.91 23.83 -11.19
N VAL A 326 -14.64 22.95 -11.90
CA VAL A 326 -14.77 22.99 -13.35
C VAL A 326 -16.24 23.22 -13.69
N PRO A 327 -16.58 24.31 -14.39
CA PRO A 327 -17.93 24.50 -14.92
C PRO A 327 -18.22 23.50 -16.03
N ASP A 328 -19.48 23.36 -16.42
CA ASP A 328 -19.93 22.45 -17.47
C ASP A 328 -19.66 20.96 -17.17
N VAL A 329 -19.80 20.57 -15.88
CA VAL A 329 -19.83 19.18 -15.43
C VAL A 329 -21.15 18.90 -14.74
N VAL A 330 -21.79 17.80 -15.10
CA VAL A 330 -23.06 17.34 -14.50
C VAL A 330 -22.99 15.87 -14.14
N HIS A 331 -23.89 15.42 -13.26
CA HIS A 331 -23.93 14.03 -12.82
C HIS A 331 -25.30 13.43 -13.11
N VAL A 332 -25.29 12.16 -13.54
CA VAL A 332 -26.47 11.33 -13.68
C VAL A 332 -26.48 10.22 -12.62
N GLU A 333 -27.63 9.62 -12.39
CA GLU A 333 -27.75 8.47 -11.50
C GLU A 333 -26.88 7.32 -12.01
N ALA A 334 -26.18 6.65 -11.08
CA ALA A 334 -25.32 5.54 -11.43
C ALA A 334 -26.15 4.39 -12.03
N ASN A 335 -25.60 3.73 -13.05
CA ASN A 335 -26.19 2.56 -13.68
C ASN A 335 -27.62 2.74 -14.24
N SER A 336 -28.02 3.96 -14.61
CA SER A 336 -29.29 4.25 -15.30
C SER A 336 -29.07 4.84 -16.67
N VAL A 337 -29.43 4.09 -17.72
CA VAL A 337 -29.42 4.53 -19.12
C VAL A 337 -30.48 5.61 -19.31
N GLU A 338 -31.64 5.47 -18.68
CA GLU A 338 -32.76 6.42 -18.76
C GLU A 338 -32.37 7.79 -18.18
N ALA A 339 -31.63 7.80 -17.07
CA ALA A 339 -31.13 9.05 -16.47
C ALA A 339 -30.13 9.74 -17.39
N LEU A 340 -29.22 8.99 -18.03
CA LEU A 340 -28.30 9.54 -19.03
C LEU A 340 -29.05 10.08 -20.26
N ALA A 341 -30.03 9.34 -20.80
CA ALA A 341 -30.80 9.77 -21.94
C ALA A 341 -31.62 11.05 -21.64
N ALA A 342 -32.25 11.11 -20.46
CA ALA A 342 -33.01 12.29 -20.05
C ALA A 342 -32.09 13.51 -19.88
N GLU A 343 -30.90 13.34 -19.32
CA GLU A 343 -29.96 14.45 -19.13
C GLU A 343 -29.35 14.92 -20.45
N LEU A 344 -29.04 14.02 -21.39
CA LEU A 344 -28.64 14.37 -22.76
C LEU A 344 -29.72 15.16 -23.46
N GLY A 345 -31.01 14.76 -23.34
CA GLY A 345 -32.13 15.49 -23.88
C GLY A 345 -32.30 16.89 -23.27
N ARG A 346 -32.09 17.03 -21.96
CA ARG A 346 -32.18 18.32 -21.25
C ARG A 346 -31.06 19.30 -21.64
N LEU A 347 -29.84 18.79 -21.75
CA LEU A 347 -28.65 19.60 -22.09
C LEU A 347 -28.57 19.95 -23.57
N GLY A 348 -29.16 19.13 -24.44
CA GLY A 348 -28.94 19.11 -25.87
C GLY A 348 -27.60 18.42 -26.23
N PRO A 349 -27.62 17.33 -27.01
CA PRO A 349 -26.41 16.55 -27.31
C PRO A 349 -25.30 17.36 -27.99
N THR A 350 -25.68 18.44 -28.70
CA THR A 350 -24.73 19.36 -29.32
C THR A 350 -23.86 20.15 -28.34
N ASN A 351 -24.18 20.14 -27.06
CA ASN A 351 -23.43 20.80 -26.01
C ASN A 351 -22.60 19.81 -25.18
N VAL A 352 -22.82 18.48 -25.32
CA VAL A 352 -22.17 17.46 -24.50
C VAL A 352 -20.96 16.90 -25.24
N ALA A 353 -19.80 17.02 -24.60
CA ALA A 353 -18.53 16.52 -25.13
C ALA A 353 -18.36 15.02 -24.89
N ALA A 354 -18.57 14.57 -23.67
CA ALA A 354 -18.35 13.18 -23.30
C ALA A 354 -19.18 12.76 -22.09
N PHE A 355 -19.45 11.46 -22.00
CA PHE A 355 -19.82 10.75 -20.79
C PHE A 355 -18.61 9.95 -20.30
N ILE A 356 -18.34 9.98 -18.98
CA ILE A 356 -17.28 9.19 -18.35
C ILE A 356 -17.86 8.26 -17.29
N GLY A 357 -17.36 7.03 -17.22
CA GLY A 357 -17.73 6.09 -16.17
C GLY A 357 -16.74 4.96 -15.99
N GLU A 358 -16.68 4.42 -14.77
CA GLU A 358 -15.92 3.21 -14.43
C GLU A 358 -16.72 1.97 -14.90
N PRO A 359 -16.10 0.90 -15.43
CA PRO A 359 -16.80 -0.35 -15.75
C PRO A 359 -17.59 -0.90 -14.55
N VAL A 360 -16.99 -0.83 -13.37
CA VAL A 360 -17.60 -1.06 -12.07
C VAL A 360 -17.29 0.17 -11.21
N VAL A 361 -18.29 0.81 -10.62
CA VAL A 361 -18.05 1.92 -9.70
C VAL A 361 -17.22 1.39 -8.52
N GLY A 362 -15.95 1.79 -8.43
CA GLY A 362 -15.00 1.22 -7.48
C GLY A 362 -15.09 1.84 -6.09
N ALA A 363 -14.44 2.99 -5.88
CA ALA A 363 -14.38 3.71 -4.60
C ALA A 363 -15.76 4.13 -4.08
N GLY A 364 -16.74 4.24 -4.94
CA GLY A 364 -18.13 4.49 -4.62
C GLY A 364 -18.89 3.31 -4.02
N GLY A 365 -18.24 2.16 -3.77
CA GLY A 365 -18.87 1.04 -3.07
C GLY A 365 -18.88 -0.30 -3.81
N VAL A 366 -18.02 -0.49 -4.80
CA VAL A 366 -17.98 -1.67 -5.66
C VAL A 366 -19.38 -1.97 -6.21
N ILE A 367 -19.87 -1.10 -7.11
CA ILE A 367 -21.21 -1.22 -7.66
C ILE A 367 -21.10 -1.76 -9.09
N PRO A 368 -21.33 -3.07 -9.34
CA PRO A 368 -21.37 -3.62 -10.69
C PRO A 368 -22.52 -3.03 -11.52
N PRO A 369 -22.35 -2.90 -12.84
CA PRO A 369 -23.45 -2.48 -13.71
C PRO A 369 -24.48 -3.61 -13.84
N PRO A 370 -25.77 -3.28 -14.05
CA PRO A 370 -26.76 -4.27 -14.43
C PRO A 370 -26.49 -4.79 -15.85
N ASP A 371 -27.01 -5.98 -16.15
CA ASP A 371 -26.86 -6.60 -17.46
C ASP A 371 -27.34 -5.68 -18.58
N GLY A 372 -26.52 -5.55 -19.63
CA GLY A 372 -26.83 -4.74 -20.80
C GLY A 372 -26.66 -3.23 -20.62
N TYR A 373 -26.32 -2.74 -19.44
CA TYR A 373 -26.12 -1.30 -19.17
C TYR A 373 -25.09 -0.68 -20.12
N TRP A 374 -23.88 -1.19 -20.14
CA TRP A 374 -22.80 -0.61 -20.94
C TRP A 374 -23.01 -0.67 -22.44
N PRO A 375 -23.51 -1.77 -23.06
CA PRO A 375 -23.87 -1.78 -24.44
C PRO A 375 -24.97 -0.76 -24.78
N ALA A 376 -25.90 -0.50 -23.87
CA ALA A 376 -26.94 0.53 -24.09
C ALA A 376 -26.37 1.96 -23.98
N VAL A 377 -25.45 2.20 -23.02
CA VAL A 377 -24.75 3.48 -22.89
C VAL A 377 -23.89 3.76 -24.13
N ALA A 378 -23.09 2.78 -24.59
CA ALA A 378 -22.25 2.94 -25.78
C ALA A 378 -23.09 3.29 -27.01
N ARG A 379 -24.19 2.58 -27.23
CA ARG A 379 -25.15 2.88 -28.33
C ARG A 379 -25.73 4.27 -28.17
N LEU A 380 -26.21 4.66 -27.01
CA LEU A 380 -26.78 5.99 -26.77
C LEU A 380 -25.75 7.10 -27.04
N CYS A 381 -24.52 6.95 -26.57
CA CYS A 381 -23.43 7.90 -26.83
C CYS A 381 -23.15 8.02 -28.34
N ALA A 382 -23.09 6.89 -29.05
CA ALA A 382 -22.89 6.88 -30.51
C ALA A 382 -24.04 7.57 -31.27
N GLU A 383 -25.31 7.27 -30.94
CA GLU A 383 -26.50 7.87 -31.55
C GLU A 383 -26.58 9.37 -31.31
N GLN A 384 -26.15 9.84 -30.15
CA GLN A 384 -26.15 11.26 -29.76
C GLN A 384 -24.85 11.98 -30.13
N ASP A 385 -23.91 11.26 -30.77
CA ASP A 385 -22.61 11.79 -31.15
C ASP A 385 -21.84 12.40 -29.93
N VAL A 386 -21.83 11.70 -28.81
CA VAL A 386 -21.14 12.04 -27.56
C VAL A 386 -19.98 11.05 -27.36
N LEU A 387 -18.80 11.52 -26.97
CA LEU A 387 -17.67 10.63 -26.69
C LEU A 387 -17.92 9.79 -25.44
N LEU A 388 -17.50 8.53 -25.48
CA LEU A 388 -17.50 7.62 -24.35
C LEU A 388 -16.08 7.48 -23.80
N ILE A 389 -15.88 7.88 -22.53
CA ILE A 389 -14.63 7.71 -21.81
C ILE A 389 -14.83 6.62 -20.76
N ASP A 390 -14.03 5.55 -20.84
CA ASP A 390 -14.05 4.48 -19.87
C ASP A 390 -12.93 4.67 -18.83
N ASP A 391 -13.26 4.65 -17.54
CA ASP A 391 -12.27 4.77 -16.45
C ASP A 391 -11.84 3.39 -15.95
N GLU A 392 -10.75 2.89 -16.52
CA GLU A 392 -10.12 1.62 -16.21
C GLU A 392 -9.04 1.70 -15.11
N VAL A 393 -8.99 2.78 -14.38
CA VAL A 393 -7.94 3.00 -13.35
C VAL A 393 -7.95 1.90 -12.29
N ILE A 394 -9.12 1.36 -11.90
CA ILE A 394 -9.23 0.23 -10.96
C ILE A 394 -9.34 -1.10 -11.72
N THR A 395 -10.14 -1.16 -12.76
CA THR A 395 -10.56 -2.39 -13.44
C THR A 395 -9.53 -2.93 -14.43
N GLY A 396 -8.68 -2.08 -14.94
CA GLY A 396 -7.64 -2.44 -15.90
C GLY A 396 -6.53 -3.35 -15.32
N PHE A 397 -5.83 -3.99 -16.23
CA PHE A 397 -4.70 -4.90 -15.96
C PHE A 397 -5.08 -6.10 -15.09
N GLY A 398 -6.27 -6.68 -15.33
CA GLY A 398 -6.62 -8.00 -14.83
C GLY A 398 -7.63 -8.06 -13.68
N ARG A 399 -7.99 -6.96 -13.02
CA ARG A 399 -8.80 -6.95 -11.80
C ARG A 399 -10.15 -7.67 -11.92
N LEU A 400 -10.74 -7.69 -13.11
CA LEU A 400 -12.02 -8.35 -13.42
C LEU A 400 -11.85 -9.65 -14.24
N GLY A 401 -10.66 -10.26 -14.28
CA GLY A 401 -10.39 -11.48 -15.04
C GLY A 401 -10.30 -11.27 -16.55
N ARG A 402 -10.15 -10.03 -17.01
CA ARG A 402 -9.83 -9.58 -18.36
C ARG A 402 -8.78 -8.49 -18.28
N TRP A 403 -8.05 -8.24 -19.36
CA TRP A 403 -7.07 -7.15 -19.37
C TRP A 403 -7.71 -5.82 -18.98
N PHE A 404 -8.92 -5.55 -19.53
CA PHE A 404 -9.69 -4.35 -19.24
C PHE A 404 -11.16 -4.70 -18.95
N GLY A 405 -11.82 -3.88 -18.12
CA GLY A 405 -13.22 -4.06 -17.78
C GLY A 405 -14.15 -3.87 -18.97
N CYS A 406 -13.77 -3.04 -19.94
CA CYS A 406 -14.53 -2.85 -21.17
C CYS A 406 -14.72 -4.15 -21.96
N GLU A 407 -13.74 -5.07 -21.95
CA GLU A 407 -13.87 -6.39 -22.58
C GLU A 407 -14.96 -7.24 -21.90
N ARG A 408 -15.06 -7.13 -20.57
CA ARG A 408 -16.03 -7.91 -19.80
C ARG A 408 -17.47 -7.48 -20.04
N PHE A 409 -17.68 -6.19 -20.22
CA PHE A 409 -19.02 -5.60 -20.30
C PHE A 409 -19.42 -5.18 -21.72
N GLY A 410 -18.55 -5.41 -22.72
CA GLY A 410 -18.81 -5.01 -24.10
C GLY A 410 -18.92 -3.49 -24.27
N ILE A 411 -18.06 -2.75 -23.59
CA ILE A 411 -17.91 -1.31 -23.75
C ILE A 411 -17.04 -1.06 -24.99
N ASP A 412 -17.47 -0.18 -25.87
CA ASP A 412 -16.69 0.29 -27.02
C ASP A 412 -16.39 1.79 -26.83
N PRO A 413 -15.32 2.13 -26.07
CA PRO A 413 -15.06 3.51 -25.71
C PRO A 413 -14.25 4.24 -26.79
N ASP A 414 -14.46 5.55 -26.94
CA ASP A 414 -13.60 6.42 -27.75
C ASP A 414 -12.23 6.65 -27.10
N LEU A 415 -12.20 6.64 -25.74
CA LEU A 415 -11.01 6.73 -24.92
C LEU A 415 -11.18 5.87 -23.67
N PHE A 416 -10.08 5.32 -23.16
CA PHE A 416 -10.07 4.88 -21.78
C PHE A 416 -8.84 5.38 -21.02
N VAL A 417 -8.99 5.55 -19.70
CA VAL A 417 -7.91 5.97 -18.80
C VAL A 417 -7.43 4.82 -17.95
N PHE A 418 -6.13 4.75 -17.68
CA PHE A 418 -5.53 3.70 -16.88
C PHE A 418 -4.47 4.25 -15.91
N ALA A 419 -4.23 3.50 -14.82
CA ALA A 419 -3.14 3.72 -13.88
C ALA A 419 -2.94 2.44 -13.02
N LYS A 420 -2.58 2.58 -11.75
CA LYS A 420 -2.54 1.51 -10.72
C LYS A 420 -1.90 0.21 -11.18
N GLY A 421 -2.73 -0.71 -11.69
CA GLY A 421 -2.31 -2.05 -12.11
C GLY A 421 -1.24 -2.07 -13.20
N VAL A 422 -1.06 -0.99 -13.97
CA VAL A 422 -0.02 -0.91 -15.01
C VAL A 422 1.40 -1.07 -14.45
N THR A 423 1.64 -0.65 -13.21
CA THR A 423 2.92 -0.82 -12.51
C THR A 423 2.80 -1.65 -11.24
N SER A 424 1.62 -2.16 -10.92
CA SER A 424 1.31 -2.74 -9.61
C SER A 424 1.74 -1.86 -8.43
N GLY A 425 1.77 -0.53 -8.62
CA GLY A 425 2.12 0.43 -7.58
C GLY A 425 3.62 0.58 -7.29
N TYR A 426 4.49 -0.10 -8.03
CA TYR A 426 5.94 0.02 -7.85
C TYR A 426 6.45 1.41 -8.22
N LEU A 427 5.84 2.05 -9.20
CA LEU A 427 6.14 3.42 -9.62
C LEU A 427 4.86 4.14 -10.05
N PRO A 428 4.79 5.47 -9.87
CA PRO A 428 3.65 6.25 -10.34
C PRO A 428 3.66 6.32 -11.87
N LEU A 429 2.58 5.84 -12.48
CA LEU A 429 2.32 5.87 -13.91
C LEU A 429 0.82 5.78 -14.19
N GLY A 430 0.40 6.38 -15.28
CA GLY A 430 -0.93 6.26 -15.85
C GLY A 430 -0.92 6.64 -17.31
N GLY A 431 -2.09 6.67 -17.92
CA GLY A 431 -2.21 7.08 -19.31
C GLY A 431 -3.64 7.09 -19.82
N VAL A 432 -3.76 7.53 -21.05
CA VAL A 432 -5.00 7.51 -21.83
C VAL A 432 -4.76 6.72 -23.10
N VAL A 433 -5.58 5.73 -23.34
CA VAL A 433 -5.67 5.06 -24.65
C VAL A 433 -6.69 5.82 -25.47
N VAL A 434 -6.29 6.20 -26.66
CA VAL A 434 -7.04 7.09 -27.56
C VAL A 434 -7.41 6.32 -28.82
N GLY A 435 -8.71 6.18 -29.07
CA GLY A 435 -9.23 5.50 -30.23
C GLY A 435 -9.10 6.32 -31.51
N LYS A 436 -9.23 5.66 -32.66
CA LYS A 436 -9.02 6.21 -34.00
C LYS A 436 -9.81 7.51 -34.26
N ARG A 437 -11.06 7.54 -33.86
CA ARG A 437 -11.93 8.72 -34.03
C ARG A 437 -11.34 9.98 -33.40
N VAL A 438 -10.84 9.87 -32.18
CA VAL A 438 -10.35 11.02 -31.42
C VAL A 438 -8.95 11.43 -31.84
N GLN A 439 -8.08 10.46 -32.19
CA GLN A 439 -6.70 10.75 -32.60
C GLN A 439 -6.60 11.39 -34.00
N GLU A 440 -7.50 11.03 -34.92
CA GLU A 440 -7.40 11.38 -36.35
C GLU A 440 -7.12 12.86 -36.65
N PRO A 441 -7.79 13.86 -36.04
CA PRO A 441 -7.50 15.27 -36.29
C PRO A 441 -6.09 15.71 -35.86
N PHE A 442 -5.43 14.94 -35.00
CA PHE A 442 -4.10 15.25 -34.49
C PHE A 442 -2.98 14.48 -35.20
N TRP A 443 -3.31 13.37 -35.86
CA TRP A 443 -2.35 12.51 -36.57
C TRP A 443 -2.36 12.72 -38.08
N SER A 444 -3.46 13.23 -38.63
CA SER A 444 -3.62 13.46 -40.07
C SER A 444 -3.63 14.94 -40.42
N GLY A 445 -3.34 15.27 -41.70
CA GLY A 445 -3.41 16.62 -42.25
C GLY A 445 -2.31 17.56 -41.77
N GLU A 446 -2.63 18.86 -41.59
CA GLU A 446 -1.69 19.90 -41.16
C GLU A 446 -1.28 19.84 -39.69
N GLY A 447 -1.69 18.78 -38.97
CA GLY A 447 -1.32 18.49 -37.57
C GLY A 447 -1.84 19.51 -36.58
N LEU A 448 -2.94 19.21 -35.90
CA LEU A 448 -3.43 20.04 -34.83
C LEU A 448 -2.68 19.75 -33.52
N TRP A 449 -2.43 20.81 -32.75
CA TRP A 449 -1.72 20.68 -31.46
C TRP A 449 -2.72 20.36 -30.34
N PHE A 450 -2.40 19.32 -29.59
CA PHE A 450 -2.89 19.16 -28.22
C PHE A 450 -1.85 19.70 -27.24
N ARG A 451 -1.96 20.98 -26.86
CA ARG A 451 -0.99 21.66 -25.99
C ARG A 451 -1.20 21.24 -24.55
N HIS A 452 -0.79 20.02 -24.24
CA HIS A 452 -0.95 19.36 -22.95
C HIS A 452 0.19 18.36 -22.74
N GLY A 453 0.58 18.17 -21.48
CA GLY A 453 1.60 17.23 -21.05
C GLY A 453 2.02 17.50 -19.60
N TYR A 454 2.66 16.53 -19.01
CA TYR A 454 3.23 16.62 -17.66
C TYR A 454 4.74 16.45 -17.74
N THR A 455 5.47 17.08 -16.83
CA THR A 455 6.94 17.00 -16.78
C THR A 455 7.43 15.55 -16.77
N TYR A 456 6.71 14.66 -16.13
CA TYR A 456 7.05 13.25 -15.98
C TYR A 456 6.28 12.31 -16.91
N SER A 457 5.59 12.82 -17.93
CA SER A 457 4.97 11.97 -18.97
C SER A 457 6.01 11.03 -19.57
N GLY A 458 5.74 9.72 -19.54
CA GLY A 458 6.65 8.72 -20.10
C GLY A 458 8.00 8.63 -19.36
N HIS A 459 8.01 8.79 -18.02
CA HIS A 459 9.22 8.65 -17.20
C HIS A 459 9.88 7.29 -17.43
N ALA A 460 11.13 7.27 -17.91
CA ALA A 460 11.79 6.07 -18.41
C ALA A 460 11.81 4.92 -17.38
N ALA A 461 12.21 5.20 -16.14
CA ALA A 461 12.24 4.16 -15.09
C ALA A 461 10.84 3.65 -14.72
N ALA A 462 9.80 4.50 -14.74
CA ALA A 462 8.43 4.07 -14.49
C ALA A 462 7.91 3.17 -15.63
N CYS A 463 8.23 3.51 -16.88
CA CYS A 463 7.89 2.71 -18.05
C CYS A 463 8.61 1.35 -18.04
N ALA A 464 9.90 1.30 -17.66
CA ALA A 464 10.63 0.04 -17.51
C ALA A 464 10.02 -0.86 -16.42
N GLY A 465 9.62 -0.27 -15.29
CA GLY A 465 8.90 -0.99 -14.25
C GLY A 465 7.54 -1.52 -14.70
N ALA A 466 6.80 -0.73 -15.50
CA ALA A 466 5.53 -1.15 -16.09
C ALA A 466 5.71 -2.31 -17.08
N LEU A 467 6.72 -2.27 -17.94
CA LEU A 467 7.02 -3.36 -18.86
C LEU A 467 7.32 -4.67 -18.11
N ALA A 468 8.16 -4.62 -17.09
CA ALA A 468 8.43 -5.79 -16.25
C ALA A 468 7.17 -6.30 -15.54
N ASN A 469 6.28 -5.41 -15.10
CA ASN A 469 5.00 -5.77 -14.50
C ASN A 469 4.07 -6.47 -15.52
N LEU A 470 3.98 -5.97 -16.75
CA LEU A 470 3.19 -6.61 -17.80
C LEU A 470 3.73 -8.01 -18.14
N ASP A 471 5.06 -8.17 -18.18
CA ASP A 471 5.70 -9.47 -18.41
C ASP A 471 5.36 -10.49 -17.30
N ILE A 472 5.27 -10.05 -16.04
CA ILE A 472 4.83 -10.89 -14.92
C ILE A 472 3.37 -11.29 -15.07
N LEU A 473 2.48 -10.31 -15.35
CA LEU A 473 1.05 -10.56 -15.53
C LEU A 473 0.77 -11.61 -16.60
N GLU A 474 1.51 -11.55 -17.73
CA GLU A 474 1.40 -12.50 -18.84
C GLU A 474 2.02 -13.85 -18.50
N ARG A 475 3.29 -13.88 -18.08
CA ARG A 475 4.03 -15.10 -17.82
C ARG A 475 3.41 -15.97 -16.72
N GLU A 476 2.88 -15.33 -15.67
CA GLU A 476 2.24 -16.03 -14.57
C GLU A 476 0.72 -16.19 -14.77
N GLU A 477 0.20 -15.81 -15.95
CA GLU A 477 -1.21 -15.92 -16.34
C GLU A 477 -2.16 -15.30 -15.29
N LEU A 478 -1.73 -14.21 -14.63
CA LEU A 478 -2.44 -13.66 -13.47
C LEU A 478 -3.83 -13.11 -13.84
N VAL A 479 -4.04 -12.67 -15.08
CA VAL A 479 -5.36 -12.24 -15.56
C VAL A 479 -6.33 -13.43 -15.61
N ALA A 480 -5.90 -14.57 -16.15
CA ALA A 480 -6.71 -15.79 -16.18
C ALA A 480 -6.96 -16.33 -14.77
N ARG A 481 -5.92 -16.28 -13.90
CA ARG A 481 -6.04 -16.66 -12.49
C ARG A 481 -7.12 -15.86 -11.74
N VAL A 482 -7.29 -14.58 -12.03
CA VAL A 482 -8.39 -13.79 -11.43
C VAL A 482 -9.76 -14.35 -11.83
N ALA A 483 -9.94 -14.71 -13.12
CA ALA A 483 -11.19 -15.33 -13.58
C ALA A 483 -11.47 -16.68 -12.90
N GLU A 484 -10.42 -17.47 -12.65
CA GLU A 484 -10.52 -18.76 -11.92
C GLU A 484 -10.83 -18.56 -10.43
N LEU A 485 -10.25 -17.55 -9.79
CA LEU A 485 -10.45 -17.25 -8.37
C LEU A 485 -11.77 -16.53 -8.08
N GLU A 486 -12.35 -15.84 -9.05
CA GLU A 486 -13.58 -15.06 -8.86
C GLU A 486 -14.71 -15.84 -8.17
N PRO A 487 -15.11 -17.05 -8.64
CA PRO A 487 -16.20 -17.78 -7.99
C PRO A 487 -15.86 -18.16 -6.53
N VAL A 488 -14.63 -18.55 -6.26
CA VAL A 488 -14.16 -18.89 -4.91
C VAL A 488 -14.16 -17.66 -4.00
N PHE A 489 -13.66 -16.53 -4.50
CA PHE A 489 -13.66 -15.26 -3.76
C PHE A 489 -15.09 -14.79 -3.47
N ALA A 490 -15.96 -14.79 -4.47
CA ALA A 490 -17.34 -14.39 -4.33
C ALA A 490 -18.09 -15.27 -3.31
N GLU A 491 -17.99 -16.61 -3.42
CA GLU A 491 -18.61 -17.55 -2.48
C GLU A 491 -18.19 -17.26 -1.03
N LYS A 492 -16.87 -17.16 -0.80
CA LYS A 492 -16.32 -16.92 0.53
C LYS A 492 -16.74 -15.56 1.10
N VAL A 493 -16.72 -14.50 0.31
CA VAL A 493 -17.15 -13.17 0.78
C VAL A 493 -18.67 -13.15 1.04
N HIS A 494 -19.49 -13.76 0.18
CA HIS A 494 -20.94 -13.85 0.39
C HIS A 494 -21.33 -14.63 1.64
N SER A 495 -20.45 -15.51 2.16
CA SER A 495 -20.71 -16.18 3.45
C SER A 495 -20.83 -15.20 4.63
N LEU A 496 -20.37 -13.95 4.50
CA LEU A 496 -20.55 -12.91 5.52
C LEU A 496 -21.99 -12.36 5.57
N GLY A 497 -22.82 -12.65 4.55
CA GLY A 497 -24.17 -12.10 4.43
C GLY A 497 -25.20 -12.67 5.43
N ASP A 498 -24.85 -13.70 6.19
CA ASP A 498 -25.67 -14.19 7.31
C ASP A 498 -25.47 -13.39 8.61
N HIS A 499 -24.49 -12.45 8.63
CA HIS A 499 -24.19 -11.66 9.82
C HIS A 499 -25.19 -10.49 9.97
N PRO A 500 -25.79 -10.26 11.18
CA PRO A 500 -26.83 -9.24 11.38
C PRO A 500 -26.43 -7.79 11.03
N LEU A 501 -25.15 -7.47 11.07
CA LEU A 501 -24.66 -6.13 10.72
C LEU A 501 -24.46 -5.93 9.21
N VAL A 502 -24.58 -6.99 8.39
CA VAL A 502 -24.33 -6.96 6.94
C VAL A 502 -25.65 -6.82 6.19
N GLY A 503 -25.78 -5.75 5.40
CA GLY A 503 -26.95 -5.48 4.58
C GLY A 503 -26.82 -5.98 3.15
N GLU A 504 -25.68 -5.69 2.51
CA GLU A 504 -25.44 -6.09 1.12
C GLU A 504 -23.98 -6.49 0.89
N ILE A 505 -23.78 -7.50 0.05
CA ILE A 505 -22.47 -7.89 -0.42
C ILE A 505 -22.44 -7.82 -1.94
N ARG A 506 -21.48 -7.10 -2.48
CA ARG A 506 -21.20 -7.03 -3.92
C ARG A 506 -19.79 -7.56 -4.18
N ALA A 507 -19.66 -8.48 -5.12
CA ALA A 507 -18.37 -9.08 -5.49
C ALA A 507 -18.33 -9.32 -7.01
N ILE A 508 -17.20 -8.97 -7.64
CA ILE A 508 -16.97 -9.21 -9.06
C ILE A 508 -15.45 -9.19 -9.34
N GLY A 509 -14.93 -10.19 -10.10
CA GLY A 509 -13.50 -10.39 -10.20
C GLY A 509 -12.88 -10.56 -8.82
N LEU A 510 -11.75 -9.89 -8.56
CA LEU A 510 -11.15 -9.82 -7.22
C LEU A 510 -11.38 -8.44 -6.57
N ILE A 511 -12.63 -7.97 -6.59
CA ILE A 511 -13.08 -6.81 -5.82
C ILE A 511 -14.43 -7.12 -5.16
N ALA A 512 -14.58 -6.70 -3.90
CA ALA A 512 -15.85 -6.79 -3.20
C ALA A 512 -16.04 -5.63 -2.23
N ALA A 513 -17.30 -5.38 -1.89
CA ALA A 513 -17.73 -4.53 -0.80
C ALA A 513 -18.70 -5.30 0.10
N VAL A 514 -18.46 -5.26 1.41
CA VAL A 514 -19.38 -5.74 2.43
C VAL A 514 -20.02 -4.53 3.07
N GLU A 515 -21.22 -4.18 2.65
CA GLU A 515 -21.95 -3.00 3.12
C GLU A 515 -22.73 -3.34 4.39
N LEU A 516 -22.65 -2.47 5.38
CA LEU A 516 -23.37 -2.64 6.62
C LEU A 516 -24.85 -2.26 6.47
N GLU A 517 -25.69 -2.85 7.31
CA GLU A 517 -27.11 -2.54 7.36
C GLU A 517 -27.37 -1.03 7.55
N PRO A 518 -28.24 -0.40 6.73
CA PRO A 518 -28.52 1.04 6.82
C PRO A 518 -28.97 1.48 8.21
N GLU A 519 -29.81 0.69 8.90
CA GLU A 519 -30.24 1.01 10.25
C GLU A 519 -29.08 1.06 11.25
N THR A 520 -28.06 0.22 11.07
CA THR A 520 -26.85 0.22 11.89
C THR A 520 -26.06 1.50 11.69
N LEU A 521 -25.90 1.93 10.43
CA LEU A 521 -25.20 3.15 10.08
C LEU A 521 -25.93 4.44 10.52
N GLU A 522 -27.28 4.46 10.44
CA GLU A 522 -28.09 5.59 10.92
C GLU A 522 -27.95 5.78 12.43
N ARG A 523 -27.91 4.67 13.19
CA ARG A 523 -27.77 4.72 14.65
C ARG A 523 -26.35 5.03 15.11
N ASP A 524 -25.33 4.56 14.37
CA ASP A 524 -23.92 4.81 14.68
C ASP A 524 -23.10 4.98 13.40
N PRO A 525 -23.02 6.19 12.86
CA PRO A 525 -22.25 6.46 11.63
C PRO A 525 -20.76 6.11 11.71
N THR A 526 -20.23 5.89 12.93
CA THR A 526 -18.80 5.57 13.13
C THR A 526 -18.53 4.06 13.23
N VAL A 527 -19.55 3.22 13.11
CA VAL A 527 -19.41 1.77 13.29
C VAL A 527 -18.45 1.17 12.26
N ILE A 528 -18.52 1.63 11.03
CA ILE A 528 -17.67 1.12 9.94
C ILE A 528 -16.18 1.35 10.21
N GLU A 529 -15.81 2.52 10.70
CA GLU A 529 -14.42 2.85 11.02
C GLU A 529 -13.90 1.98 12.18
N ARG A 530 -14.75 1.70 13.17
CA ARG A 530 -14.40 0.76 14.24
C ARG A 530 -14.24 -0.66 13.72
N VAL A 531 -15.10 -1.12 12.82
CA VAL A 531 -14.95 -2.45 12.19
C VAL A 531 -13.64 -2.52 11.43
N VAL A 532 -13.25 -1.50 10.68
CA VAL A 532 -11.94 -1.44 9.99
C VAL A 532 -10.78 -1.58 10.99
N VAL A 533 -10.85 -0.91 12.14
CA VAL A 533 -9.83 -1.05 13.19
C VAL A 533 -9.80 -2.48 13.75
N LEU A 534 -10.97 -3.09 14.02
CA LEU A 534 -11.05 -4.46 14.51
C LEU A 534 -10.53 -5.48 13.47
N VAL A 535 -10.81 -5.28 12.18
CA VAL A 535 -10.22 -6.13 11.11
C VAL A 535 -8.69 -6.05 11.11
N ARG A 536 -8.13 -4.88 11.37
CA ARG A 536 -6.67 -4.72 11.51
C ARG A 536 -6.12 -5.44 12.75
N GLU A 537 -6.87 -5.50 13.86
CA GLU A 537 -6.51 -6.30 15.05
C GLU A 537 -6.45 -7.80 14.71
N GLU A 538 -7.26 -8.27 13.75
CA GLU A 538 -7.22 -9.62 13.19
C GLU A 538 -6.13 -9.82 12.10
N GLN A 539 -5.17 -8.90 12.02
CA GLN A 539 -4.04 -8.92 11.07
C GLN A 539 -4.46 -8.89 9.59
N VAL A 540 -5.56 -8.27 9.27
CA VAL A 540 -6.03 -8.01 7.91
C VAL A 540 -6.16 -6.51 7.69
N LEU A 541 -5.54 -5.99 6.63
CA LEU A 541 -5.71 -4.58 6.26
C LEU A 541 -6.89 -4.42 5.31
N THR A 542 -7.78 -3.53 5.68
CA THR A 542 -8.89 -3.07 4.84
C THR A 542 -9.17 -1.60 5.09
N ARG A 543 -10.17 -1.05 4.41
CA ARG A 543 -10.64 0.33 4.59
C ARG A 543 -12.14 0.44 4.36
N SER A 544 -12.72 1.54 4.78
CA SER A 544 -14.11 1.86 4.47
C SER A 544 -14.25 2.47 3.05
N LEU A 545 -15.39 2.21 2.44
CA LEU A 545 -15.88 2.86 1.22
C LEU A 545 -17.11 3.70 1.58
N ARG A 546 -17.10 4.98 1.28
CA ARG A 546 -18.18 5.94 1.56
C ARG A 546 -18.69 5.94 3.01
N GLY A 547 -17.94 5.41 3.96
CA GLY A 547 -18.39 5.29 5.36
C GLY A 547 -19.48 4.24 5.58
N CYS A 548 -19.71 3.32 4.65
CA CYS A 548 -20.78 2.32 4.77
C CYS A 548 -20.37 0.88 4.45
N ALA A 549 -19.26 0.65 3.76
CA ALA A 549 -18.86 -0.69 3.34
C ALA A 549 -17.37 -0.97 3.58
N ILE A 550 -17.03 -2.24 3.80
CA ILE A 550 -15.65 -2.74 3.89
C ILE A 550 -15.18 -3.10 2.49
N GLN A 551 -14.01 -2.60 2.07
CA GLN A 551 -13.36 -2.96 0.81
C GLN A 551 -12.60 -4.28 0.93
N LEU A 552 -12.76 -5.17 -0.06
CA LEU A 552 -11.90 -6.34 -0.25
C LEU A 552 -11.44 -6.37 -1.72
N SER A 553 -10.14 -6.27 -1.95
CA SER A 553 -9.56 -6.23 -3.30
C SER A 553 -8.10 -6.71 -3.27
N PRO A 554 -7.84 -7.97 -2.88
CA PRO A 554 -6.48 -8.46 -2.68
C PRO A 554 -5.66 -8.50 -3.98
N SER A 555 -4.35 -8.76 -3.84
CA SER A 555 -3.47 -9.06 -4.98
C SER A 555 -3.93 -10.32 -5.73
N PHE A 556 -3.59 -10.43 -7.02
CA PHE A 556 -3.93 -11.61 -7.84
C PHE A 556 -3.17 -12.87 -7.42
N THR A 557 -2.10 -12.71 -6.67
CA THR A 557 -1.31 -13.82 -6.13
C THR A 557 -1.91 -14.45 -4.87
N ILE A 558 -3.04 -13.93 -4.40
CA ILE A 558 -3.72 -14.45 -3.22
C ILE A 558 -4.13 -15.92 -3.39
N THR A 559 -4.08 -16.69 -2.30
CA THR A 559 -4.54 -18.09 -2.29
C THR A 559 -5.95 -18.22 -1.69
N PRO A 560 -6.67 -19.30 -1.99
CA PRO A 560 -7.96 -19.58 -1.36
C PRO A 560 -7.91 -19.60 0.17
N GLU A 561 -6.80 -20.08 0.75
CA GLU A 561 -6.58 -20.13 2.20
C GLU A 561 -6.40 -18.72 2.78
N GLN A 562 -5.71 -17.85 2.06
CA GLN A 562 -5.57 -16.44 2.45
C GLN A 562 -6.90 -15.68 2.34
N ILE A 563 -7.74 -16.00 1.35
CA ILE A 563 -9.11 -15.46 1.27
C ILE A 563 -9.91 -15.89 2.51
N ASP A 564 -9.77 -17.15 2.97
CA ASP A 564 -10.40 -17.60 4.21
C ASP A 564 -9.93 -16.83 5.44
N VAL A 565 -8.64 -16.47 5.49
CA VAL A 565 -8.10 -15.62 6.58
C VAL A 565 -8.77 -14.24 6.55
N ILE A 566 -8.88 -13.60 5.38
CA ILE A 566 -9.57 -12.31 5.24
C ILE A 566 -11.00 -12.40 5.73
N VAL A 567 -11.77 -13.37 5.23
CA VAL A 567 -13.19 -13.53 5.57
C VAL A 567 -13.40 -13.81 7.05
N ARG A 568 -12.57 -14.69 7.66
CA ARG A 568 -12.61 -14.94 9.11
C ARG A 568 -12.26 -13.69 9.92
N GLY A 569 -11.26 -12.92 9.51
CA GLY A 569 -10.88 -11.67 10.18
C GLY A 569 -12.02 -10.65 10.15
N VAL A 570 -12.66 -10.47 8.99
CA VAL A 570 -13.83 -9.59 8.86
C VAL A 570 -14.99 -10.08 9.73
N ARG A 571 -15.31 -11.38 9.72
CA ARG A 571 -16.39 -11.96 10.55
C ARG A 571 -16.14 -11.71 12.04
N ARG A 572 -14.95 -12.00 12.55
CA ARG A 572 -14.60 -11.76 13.96
C ARG A 572 -14.73 -10.28 14.34
N ALA A 573 -14.29 -9.39 13.46
CA ALA A 573 -14.44 -7.96 13.67
C ALA A 573 -15.91 -7.53 13.77
N LEU A 574 -16.77 -8.07 12.90
CA LEU A 574 -18.22 -7.86 12.94
C LEU A 574 -18.84 -8.41 14.23
N ASP A 575 -18.49 -9.65 14.64
CA ASP A 575 -18.95 -10.26 15.90
C ASP A 575 -18.58 -9.39 17.13
N VAL A 576 -17.36 -8.80 17.14
CA VAL A 576 -16.94 -7.90 18.24
C VAL A 576 -17.73 -6.59 18.19
N ALA A 577 -17.95 -6.03 17.00
CA ALA A 577 -18.72 -4.81 16.83
C ALA A 577 -20.17 -4.99 17.29
N GLU A 578 -20.82 -6.11 16.96
CA GLU A 578 -22.18 -6.46 17.37
C GLU A 578 -22.29 -6.56 18.90
N ARG A 579 -21.44 -7.34 19.56
CA ARG A 579 -21.44 -7.49 21.03
C ARG A 579 -21.26 -6.14 21.75
N ARG A 580 -20.38 -5.27 21.26
CA ARG A 580 -20.18 -3.93 21.81
C ARG A 580 -21.40 -3.02 21.58
N TRP A 581 -22.14 -3.28 20.54
CA TRP A 581 -23.38 -2.61 20.21
C TRP A 581 -24.49 -3.00 21.18
N GLU A 582 -24.75 -4.31 21.39
CA GLU A 582 -25.77 -4.82 22.30
C GLU A 582 -25.53 -4.39 23.75
N SER A 583 -24.26 -4.39 24.21
CA SER A 583 -23.91 -3.96 25.57
C SER A 583 -24.21 -2.48 25.84
N LYS A 584 -24.13 -1.62 24.82
CA LYS A 584 -24.53 -0.21 24.92
C LYS A 584 -26.06 -0.04 25.03
N GLN A 585 -26.84 -0.91 24.40
CA GLN A 585 -28.30 -0.88 24.46
C GLN A 585 -28.83 -1.39 25.80
N THR A 586 -28.23 -2.41 26.38
CA THR A 586 -28.68 -3.05 27.62
C THR A 586 -28.12 -2.40 28.88
N GLY A 587 -27.23 -1.40 28.76
CA GLY A 587 -26.58 -0.76 29.90
C GLY A 587 -25.62 -1.67 30.68
N THR A 588 -25.32 -2.87 30.18
CA THR A 588 -24.49 -3.87 30.83
C THR A 588 -23.01 -3.54 30.60
N ARG A 589 -22.27 -3.19 31.66
CA ARG A 589 -20.80 -3.02 31.57
C ARG A 589 -20.17 -4.37 31.25
N MET A 590 -19.45 -4.45 30.15
CA MET A 590 -18.56 -5.56 29.87
C MET A 590 -17.38 -5.59 30.85
N PRO A 591 -16.94 -6.78 31.31
CA PRO A 591 -15.68 -6.87 32.05
C PRO A 591 -14.54 -6.42 31.12
N SER A 592 -13.67 -5.56 31.66
CA SER A 592 -12.42 -5.15 30.99
C SER A 592 -11.53 -6.39 30.79
N SER A 593 -11.36 -6.79 29.55
CA SER A 593 -10.37 -7.79 29.15
C SER A 593 -9.01 -7.13 28.98
#